data_9eeb0a88254af88d170e9cde032f9acb
#
_entry.id   9eeb0a88254af88d170e9cde032f9acb
#
_cell.length_a   1.000
_cell.length_b   1.000
_cell.length_c   1.000
_cell.angle_alpha   90.00
_cell.angle_beta   90.00
_cell.angle_gamma   90.00
#
_symmetry.space_group_name_H-M   'P 1'
#
loop_
_entity.id
_entity.type
_entity.pdbx_description
1 polymer ?
#
loop_
_entity_poly.entity_id
_entity_poly.type
_entity_poly.pdbx_seq_one_letter_code
_entity_poly.pdbx_strand_id
1 'polypeptide(L)'
;MFTATRQLEAALGIVEKLRAAGHEAYFAGGCVRDLLMGLEPKDYDVATSATPDAVLGLFARTFAVGAHFGVVLVADGDEAGYVTTEVATFRSDGAYSDGRHPDAVRYTASAEEDVRRRDFTINGLLLDPLHWGRPLDECISDPTLLRSAVLDFVGGLPDQEAGVVKAIGRAELRFEEDHLRMLRGVRFAARFGFELESGTAAAMRGLAARIHAVSRERVRDELTKMLTEAHARRAFELLDETGLLAEVLPEIARMKGVEQPPQFHPEGDVWVHTLGLLEQLESGCSMTLAWGALLHDVGKPPTFRRAPDRIRFDGHVEMGVAMAAEICRRFRFSNEETHQIVTLVENHMRFMDSGRMKASTLKRFFRLESFEEHLELHRMDCMAGSGYLDHWEFVRERWLAMPEETVRPKPLITGRELIAAGYQPGAGFKEMLRTVEDAQLEGTIGTAHEALRLVQQRFGEATNGQVTRSGKFQKFSNSTNEESET
;
A
#
# COMPACT_ATOMS: atom_id res chain seq x y z
N MET A 1 10.46 26.23 -11.75
CA MET A 1 11.67 26.22 -12.59
C MET A 1 12.26 24.82 -12.44
N PHE A 2 12.19 23.99 -13.49
CA PHE A 2 12.79 22.66 -13.45
C PHE A 2 14.30 22.81 -13.32
N THR A 3 14.90 22.17 -12.32
CA THR A 3 16.36 22.11 -12.19
C THR A 3 16.82 20.86 -12.93
N ALA A 4 17.87 20.97 -13.74
CA ALA A 4 18.44 19.79 -14.40
C ALA A 4 18.84 18.77 -13.33
N THR A 5 18.12 17.66 -13.29
CA THR A 5 18.43 16.56 -12.38
C THR A 5 19.50 15.68 -13.01
N ARG A 6 20.30 15.00 -12.20
CA ARG A 6 21.28 14.02 -12.68
C ARG A 6 20.64 12.94 -13.57
N GLN A 7 19.36 12.62 -13.33
CA GLN A 7 18.59 11.69 -14.15
C GLN A 7 18.29 12.25 -15.54
N LEU A 8 17.91 13.53 -15.62
CA LEU A 8 17.67 14.22 -16.89
C LEU A 8 18.95 14.31 -17.72
N GLU A 9 20.06 14.71 -17.09
CA GLU A 9 21.37 14.81 -17.75
C GLU A 9 21.85 13.47 -18.29
N ALA A 10 21.71 12.39 -17.51
CA ALA A 10 22.07 11.03 -17.92
C ALA A 10 21.22 10.57 -19.11
N ALA A 11 19.90 10.77 -19.05
CA ALA A 11 19.01 10.40 -20.15
C ALA A 11 19.28 11.22 -21.42
N LEU A 12 19.58 12.54 -21.28
CA LEU A 12 19.96 13.38 -22.41
C LEU A 12 21.25 12.88 -23.08
N GLY A 13 22.30 12.60 -22.28
CA GLY A 13 23.56 12.05 -22.79
C GLY A 13 23.41 10.72 -23.51
N ILE A 14 22.44 9.89 -23.08
CA ILE A 14 22.11 8.64 -23.76
C ILE A 14 21.48 8.95 -25.14
N VAL A 15 20.52 9.87 -25.21
CA VAL A 15 19.88 10.28 -26.48
C VAL A 15 20.91 10.85 -27.45
N GLU A 16 21.80 11.75 -26.98
CA GLU A 16 22.88 12.34 -27.80
C GLU A 16 23.79 11.26 -28.41
N LYS A 17 24.21 10.30 -27.60
CA LYS A 17 25.10 9.22 -28.02
C LYS A 17 24.44 8.27 -29.02
N LEU A 18 23.17 7.93 -28.81
CA LEU A 18 22.37 7.11 -29.75
C LEU A 18 22.19 7.85 -31.11
N ARG A 19 21.87 9.15 -31.08
CA ARG A 19 21.74 9.98 -32.27
C ARG A 19 23.05 10.13 -33.00
N ALA A 20 24.18 10.32 -32.31
CA ALA A 20 25.51 10.36 -32.91
C ALA A 20 25.90 9.05 -33.57
N ALA A 21 25.39 7.92 -33.12
CA ALA A 21 25.56 6.59 -33.74
C ALA A 21 24.57 6.32 -34.88
N GLY A 22 23.73 7.30 -35.28
CA GLY A 22 22.79 7.19 -36.42
C GLY A 22 21.43 6.57 -36.06
N HIS A 23 21.10 6.45 -34.79
CA HIS A 23 19.80 5.91 -34.34
C HIS A 23 18.83 7.02 -33.97
N GLU A 24 17.54 6.80 -34.18
CA GLU A 24 16.50 7.62 -33.56
C GLU A 24 16.46 7.35 -32.06
N ALA A 25 16.29 8.39 -31.25
CA ALA A 25 16.13 8.28 -29.81
C ALA A 25 15.33 9.46 -29.27
N TYR A 26 14.39 9.19 -28.36
CA TYR A 26 13.45 10.14 -27.78
C TYR A 26 13.22 9.82 -26.30
N PHE A 27 12.87 10.83 -25.51
CA PHE A 27 12.21 10.55 -24.23
C PHE A 27 10.82 10.00 -24.47
N ALA A 28 10.33 9.10 -23.63
CA ALA A 28 9.13 8.35 -23.94
C ALA A 28 8.21 8.12 -22.73
N GLY A 29 6.91 8.12 -22.96
CA GLY A 29 5.94 7.65 -21.99
C GLY A 29 5.74 8.56 -20.80
N GLY A 30 5.94 8.01 -19.59
CA GLY A 30 5.62 8.69 -18.33
C GLY A 30 6.31 10.02 -18.13
N CYS A 31 7.60 10.12 -18.45
CA CYS A 31 8.36 11.36 -18.29
C CYS A 31 7.85 12.48 -19.20
N VAL A 32 7.47 12.18 -20.44
CA VAL A 32 6.93 13.19 -21.37
C VAL A 32 5.60 13.72 -20.88
N ARG A 33 4.70 12.83 -20.45
CA ARG A 33 3.42 13.20 -19.85
C ARG A 33 3.61 14.08 -18.62
N ASP A 34 4.47 13.67 -17.67
CA ASP A 34 4.68 14.38 -16.41
C ASP A 34 5.29 15.78 -16.69
N LEU A 35 6.28 15.90 -17.59
CA LEU A 35 6.82 17.20 -18.03
C LEU A 35 5.74 18.13 -18.59
N LEU A 36 4.88 17.62 -19.48
CA LEU A 36 3.78 18.39 -20.08
C LEU A 36 2.74 18.86 -19.04
N MET A 37 2.62 18.12 -17.91
CA MET A 37 1.77 18.51 -16.78
C MET A 37 2.47 19.45 -15.78
N GLY A 38 3.73 19.81 -16.04
CA GLY A 38 4.52 20.62 -15.11
C GLY A 38 4.96 19.88 -13.86
N LEU A 39 4.94 18.54 -13.90
CA LEU A 39 5.39 17.66 -12.83
C LEU A 39 6.84 17.22 -13.09
N GLU A 40 7.61 17.05 -12.02
CA GLU A 40 8.94 16.47 -12.12
C GLU A 40 8.86 14.95 -12.31
N PRO A 41 9.39 14.41 -13.45
CA PRO A 41 9.40 12.96 -13.66
C PRO A 41 10.29 12.24 -12.64
N LYS A 42 9.82 11.09 -12.17
CA LYS A 42 10.62 10.21 -11.30
C LYS A 42 11.77 9.55 -12.07
N ASP A 43 11.50 9.15 -13.32
CA ASP A 43 12.41 8.43 -14.20
C ASP A 43 12.30 9.01 -15.61
N TYR A 44 13.38 8.94 -16.40
CA TYR A 44 13.40 9.34 -17.79
C TYR A 44 13.67 8.11 -18.67
N ASP A 45 12.65 7.62 -19.36
CA ASP A 45 12.76 6.49 -20.27
C ASP A 45 13.16 6.98 -21.66
N VAL A 46 14.06 6.24 -22.32
CA VAL A 46 14.48 6.50 -23.70
C VAL A 46 13.96 5.41 -24.61
N ALA A 47 13.27 5.79 -25.69
CA ALA A 47 12.87 4.90 -26.75
C ALA A 47 13.75 5.14 -27.99
N THR A 48 14.24 4.06 -28.63
CA THR A 48 15.22 4.18 -29.72
C THR A 48 15.01 3.14 -30.84
N SER A 49 15.48 3.48 -32.06
CA SER A 49 15.59 2.52 -33.17
C SER A 49 16.81 1.58 -33.05
N ALA A 50 17.73 1.84 -32.08
CA ALA A 50 18.86 0.97 -31.81
C ALA A 50 18.39 -0.39 -31.25
N THR A 51 18.93 -1.50 -31.79
CA THR A 51 18.68 -2.82 -31.21
C THR A 51 19.32 -2.98 -29.81
N PRO A 52 18.89 -3.91 -28.97
CA PRO A 52 19.53 -4.16 -27.67
C PRO A 52 21.05 -4.37 -27.81
N ASP A 53 21.50 -5.13 -28.82
CA ASP A 53 22.93 -5.37 -29.04
C ASP A 53 23.69 -4.09 -29.41
N ALA A 54 23.06 -3.19 -30.17
CA ALA A 54 23.65 -1.88 -30.51
C ALA A 54 23.76 -1.03 -29.22
N VAL A 55 22.74 -1.02 -28.36
CA VAL A 55 22.78 -0.30 -27.08
C VAL A 55 23.88 -0.88 -26.18
N LEU A 56 23.96 -2.20 -26.03
CA LEU A 56 25.01 -2.86 -25.26
C LEU A 56 26.42 -2.53 -25.78
N GLY A 57 26.59 -2.41 -27.09
CA GLY A 57 27.86 -2.04 -27.74
C GLY A 57 28.25 -0.57 -27.55
N LEU A 58 27.29 0.34 -27.43
CA LEU A 58 27.51 1.77 -27.31
C LEU A 58 27.84 2.22 -25.86
N PHE A 59 27.32 1.56 -24.85
CA PHE A 59 27.45 1.98 -23.46
C PHE A 59 28.29 0.98 -22.65
N ALA A 60 29.23 1.50 -21.87
CA ALA A 60 30.18 0.68 -21.12
C ALA A 60 29.57 -0.02 -19.89
N ARG A 61 28.51 0.56 -19.31
CA ARG A 61 27.82 0.02 -18.13
C ARG A 61 26.35 -0.21 -18.47
N THR A 62 26.00 -1.46 -18.69
CA THR A 62 24.64 -1.85 -19.07
C THR A 62 24.20 -3.10 -18.30
N PHE A 63 22.90 -3.19 -18.04
CA PHE A 63 22.29 -4.39 -17.46
C PHE A 63 21.17 -4.86 -18.38
N ALA A 64 21.26 -6.10 -18.84
CA ALA A 64 20.28 -6.69 -19.75
C ALA A 64 19.02 -7.15 -18.99
N VAL A 65 18.33 -6.24 -18.33
CA VAL A 65 17.09 -6.50 -17.60
C VAL A 65 15.93 -6.49 -18.59
N GLY A 66 15.50 -7.66 -19.05
CA GLY A 66 14.43 -7.76 -20.04
C GLY A 66 14.89 -7.61 -21.49
N ALA A 67 16.13 -7.94 -21.81
CA ALA A 67 16.69 -7.90 -23.17
C ALA A 67 15.84 -8.68 -24.21
N HIS A 68 15.16 -9.76 -23.80
CA HIS A 68 14.18 -10.47 -24.63
C HIS A 68 12.99 -9.59 -25.05
N PHE A 69 12.71 -8.55 -24.27
CA PHE A 69 11.63 -7.59 -24.56
C PHE A 69 12.15 -6.25 -25.09
N GLY A 70 13.44 -6.16 -25.41
CA GLY A 70 14.03 -4.98 -26.03
C GLY A 70 14.38 -3.85 -25.06
N VAL A 71 14.49 -4.12 -23.75
CA VAL A 71 14.85 -3.10 -22.74
C VAL A 71 16.23 -3.38 -22.18
N VAL A 72 17.08 -2.33 -22.18
CA VAL A 72 18.43 -2.33 -21.59
C VAL A 72 18.51 -1.20 -20.57
N LEU A 73 18.95 -1.49 -19.35
CA LEU A 73 19.29 -0.45 -18.38
C LEU A 73 20.70 0.06 -18.67
N VAL A 74 20.82 1.34 -18.90
CA VAL A 74 22.11 2.04 -19.08
C VAL A 74 22.41 2.78 -17.77
N ALA A 75 23.58 2.53 -17.19
CA ALA A 75 24.02 3.20 -15.97
C ALA A 75 25.04 4.30 -16.30
N ASP A 76 24.77 5.51 -15.83
CA ASP A 76 25.67 6.66 -15.86
C ASP A 76 26.12 7.03 -14.47
N GLY A 77 27.43 7.33 -14.30
CA GLY A 77 28.00 7.73 -13.02
C GLY A 77 29.33 7.04 -12.70
N ASP A 78 29.81 7.29 -11.49
CA ASP A 78 31.10 6.84 -10.95
C ASP A 78 30.95 5.91 -9.73
N GLU A 79 32.06 5.71 -9.00
CA GLU A 79 32.09 4.89 -7.77
C GLU A 79 31.28 5.51 -6.61
N ALA A 80 30.96 6.81 -6.66
CA ALA A 80 30.16 7.50 -5.63
C ALA A 80 28.65 7.30 -5.83
N GLY A 81 28.23 6.75 -6.96
CA GLY A 81 26.85 6.40 -7.28
C GLY A 81 26.57 6.50 -8.78
N TYR A 82 25.58 5.74 -9.23
CA TYR A 82 25.12 5.76 -10.61
C TYR A 82 23.62 5.94 -10.69
N VAL A 83 23.18 6.53 -11.80
CA VAL A 83 21.78 6.64 -12.20
C VAL A 83 21.53 5.64 -13.33
N THR A 84 20.40 4.97 -13.30
CA THR A 84 20.00 4.04 -14.38
C THR A 84 18.88 4.64 -15.20
N THR A 85 18.98 4.51 -16.51
CA THR A 85 17.97 4.90 -17.48
C THR A 85 17.51 3.68 -18.25
N GLU A 86 16.21 3.48 -18.40
CA GLU A 86 15.66 2.44 -19.27
C GLU A 86 15.74 2.89 -20.72
N VAL A 87 16.41 2.09 -21.55
CA VAL A 87 16.52 2.28 -23.00
C VAL A 87 15.76 1.16 -23.70
N ALA A 88 14.61 1.51 -24.28
CA ALA A 88 13.72 0.58 -24.96
C ALA A 88 13.88 0.66 -26.47
N THR A 89 14.18 -0.47 -27.13
CA THR A 89 14.17 -0.57 -28.57
C THR A 89 12.74 -0.47 -29.12
N PHE A 90 12.53 0.30 -30.17
CA PHE A 90 11.23 0.33 -30.87
C PHE A 90 10.84 -1.05 -31.32
N ARG A 91 9.60 -1.43 -31.08
CA ARG A 91 9.11 -2.75 -31.42
C ARG A 91 7.65 -2.73 -31.81
N SER A 92 7.27 -3.69 -32.62
CA SER A 92 5.90 -4.12 -32.82
C SER A 92 5.70 -5.47 -32.14
N ASP A 93 4.59 -5.62 -31.45
CA ASP A 93 4.27 -6.84 -30.74
C ASP A 93 3.40 -7.75 -31.62
N GLY A 94 3.65 -9.06 -31.58
CA GLY A 94 2.82 -10.08 -32.20
C GLY A 94 1.53 -10.33 -31.42
N ALA A 95 0.88 -11.47 -31.64
CA ALA A 95 -0.27 -11.90 -30.86
C ALA A 95 0.13 -12.11 -29.38
N TYR A 96 -0.86 -12.07 -28.50
CA TYR A 96 -0.71 -12.26 -27.05
C TYR A 96 -1.55 -13.49 -26.65
N SER A 97 -0.93 -14.66 -26.61
CA SER A 97 -1.65 -15.88 -26.23
C SER A 97 -1.84 -16.05 -24.72
N ASP A 98 -0.95 -15.48 -23.92
CA ASP A 98 -1.00 -15.55 -22.44
C ASP A 98 -1.67 -14.33 -21.78
N GLY A 99 -2.11 -13.33 -22.57
CA GLY A 99 -2.69 -12.07 -22.07
C GLY A 99 -1.70 -11.19 -21.31
N ARG A 100 -0.38 -11.34 -21.57
CA ARG A 100 0.67 -10.53 -20.94
C ARG A 100 1.88 -10.27 -21.84
N HIS A 101 2.41 -11.31 -22.42
CA HIS A 101 3.62 -11.22 -23.24
C HIS A 101 3.26 -11.46 -24.70
N PRO A 102 3.80 -10.66 -25.62
CA PRO A 102 3.64 -10.96 -27.02
C PRO A 102 4.34 -12.30 -27.34
N ASP A 103 3.69 -13.16 -28.11
CA ASP A 103 4.24 -14.43 -28.57
C ASP A 103 5.52 -14.25 -29.39
N ALA A 104 5.67 -13.09 -30.04
CA ALA A 104 6.86 -12.68 -30.74
C ALA A 104 7.05 -11.16 -30.66
N VAL A 105 8.27 -10.74 -30.43
CA VAL A 105 8.70 -9.34 -30.48
C VAL A 105 9.46 -9.13 -31.79
N ARG A 106 9.03 -8.15 -32.58
CA ARG A 106 9.73 -7.72 -33.77
C ARG A 106 10.24 -6.30 -33.55
N TYR A 107 11.55 -6.12 -33.61
CA TYR A 107 12.13 -4.78 -33.60
C TYR A 107 11.80 -4.04 -34.87
N THR A 108 11.46 -2.77 -34.77
CA THR A 108 11.11 -1.87 -35.86
C THR A 108 11.96 -0.61 -35.78
N ALA A 109 12.12 0.07 -36.92
CA ALA A 109 12.71 1.40 -36.93
C ALA A 109 11.67 2.51 -36.77
N SER A 110 10.38 2.17 -36.72
CA SER A 110 9.28 3.14 -36.63
C SER A 110 8.90 3.46 -35.19
N ALA A 111 9.11 4.70 -34.77
CA ALA A 111 8.63 5.23 -33.51
C ALA A 111 7.10 5.17 -33.40
N GLU A 112 6.37 5.38 -34.50
CA GLU A 112 4.91 5.29 -34.57
C GLU A 112 4.41 3.89 -34.24
N GLU A 113 5.04 2.83 -34.79
CA GLU A 113 4.67 1.45 -34.47
C GLU A 113 4.87 1.14 -32.97
N ASP A 114 5.97 1.60 -32.39
CA ASP A 114 6.23 1.44 -30.94
C ASP A 114 5.19 2.16 -30.08
N VAL A 115 4.80 3.37 -30.46
CA VAL A 115 3.76 4.13 -29.74
C VAL A 115 2.41 3.44 -29.83
N ARG A 116 2.02 2.93 -31.01
CA ARG A 116 0.71 2.30 -31.23
C ARG A 116 0.45 1.04 -30.40
N ARG A 117 1.48 0.37 -29.89
CA ARG A 117 1.34 -0.80 -28.99
C ARG A 117 1.23 -0.45 -27.50
N ARG A 118 1.45 0.82 -27.12
CA ARG A 118 1.36 1.28 -25.72
C ARG A 118 -0.08 1.23 -25.20
N ASP A 119 -0.27 1.51 -23.93
CA ASP A 119 -1.56 1.39 -23.25
C ASP A 119 -2.52 2.56 -23.54
N PHE A 120 -2.14 3.79 -23.16
CA PHE A 120 -3.00 4.97 -23.23
C PHE A 120 -2.35 6.09 -24.02
N THR A 121 -3.18 6.92 -24.66
CA THR A 121 -2.74 8.03 -25.52
C THR A 121 -1.80 8.99 -24.80
N ILE A 122 -2.09 9.32 -23.55
CA ILE A 122 -1.25 10.18 -22.70
C ILE A 122 0.14 9.59 -22.38
N ASN A 123 0.32 8.28 -22.52
CA ASN A 123 1.60 7.58 -22.37
C ASN A 123 2.23 7.24 -23.73
N GLY A 124 1.55 7.57 -24.83
CA GLY A 124 2.01 7.38 -26.22
C GLY A 124 2.77 8.58 -26.79
N LEU A 125 3.21 9.49 -25.93
CA LEU A 125 3.94 10.68 -26.33
C LEU A 125 5.45 10.42 -26.33
N LEU A 126 6.14 10.96 -27.33
CA LEU A 126 7.60 11.01 -27.42
C LEU A 126 8.04 12.47 -27.42
N LEU A 127 9.21 12.76 -26.83
CA LEU A 127 9.81 14.08 -26.83
C LEU A 127 11.21 14.01 -27.44
N ASP A 128 11.47 14.84 -28.44
CA ASP A 128 12.82 15.02 -28.95
C ASP A 128 13.58 16.06 -28.11
N PRO A 129 14.47 15.64 -27.20
CA PRO A 129 15.15 16.57 -26.30
C PRO A 129 16.22 17.42 -27.01
N LEU A 130 16.54 17.11 -28.26
CA LEU A 130 17.52 17.85 -29.08
C LEU A 130 16.88 18.79 -30.10
N HIS A 131 15.55 18.89 -30.11
CA HIS A 131 14.77 19.65 -31.09
C HIS A 131 15.21 21.11 -31.24
N TRP A 132 15.54 21.77 -30.13
CA TRP A 132 15.75 23.22 -30.13
C TRP A 132 17.18 23.68 -30.36
N GLY A 133 18.19 22.76 -30.29
CA GLY A 133 19.62 23.09 -30.39
C GLY A 133 20.13 24.05 -29.31
N ARG A 134 19.44 24.12 -28.14
CA ARG A 134 19.77 24.90 -26.96
C ARG A 134 19.58 24.06 -25.69
N PRO A 135 20.04 24.52 -24.50
CA PRO A 135 19.90 23.77 -23.24
C PRO A 135 18.46 23.32 -22.98
N LEU A 136 18.31 22.05 -22.61
CA LEU A 136 17.01 21.40 -22.43
C LEU A 136 16.22 21.99 -21.25
N ASP A 137 16.89 22.37 -20.16
CA ASP A 137 16.31 22.98 -18.96
C ASP A 137 15.58 24.31 -19.26
N GLU A 138 16.11 25.09 -20.18
CA GLU A 138 15.45 26.32 -20.66
C GLU A 138 14.15 25.99 -21.43
N CYS A 139 14.16 24.93 -22.19
CA CYS A 139 13.04 24.55 -23.05
C CYS A 139 11.92 23.83 -22.31
N ILE A 140 12.24 22.99 -21.32
CA ILE A 140 11.25 22.26 -20.51
C ILE A 140 10.44 23.22 -19.62
N SER A 141 11.02 24.37 -19.28
CA SER A 141 10.35 25.38 -18.45
C SER A 141 9.33 26.23 -19.22
N ASP A 142 9.33 26.17 -20.54
CA ASP A 142 8.35 26.83 -21.42
C ASP A 142 7.37 25.81 -22.03
N PRO A 143 6.10 25.80 -21.62
CA PRO A 143 5.11 24.83 -22.12
C PRO A 143 4.93 24.86 -23.63
N THR A 144 5.10 26.01 -24.29
CA THR A 144 4.95 26.15 -25.73
C THR A 144 6.12 25.51 -26.47
N LEU A 145 7.33 25.77 -25.99
CA LEU A 145 8.53 25.14 -26.53
C LEU A 145 8.48 23.62 -26.32
N LEU A 146 8.18 23.18 -25.10
CA LEU A 146 8.09 21.76 -24.78
C LEU A 146 7.15 21.01 -25.73
N ARG A 147 5.97 21.57 -25.99
CA ARG A 147 4.99 20.98 -26.92
C ARG A 147 5.50 20.90 -28.34
N SER A 148 6.29 21.89 -28.80
CA SER A 148 6.80 21.91 -30.19
C SER A 148 7.73 20.73 -30.51
N ALA A 149 8.33 20.10 -29.49
CA ALA A 149 9.23 18.97 -29.63
C ALA A 149 8.56 17.60 -29.37
N VAL A 150 7.26 17.59 -29.09
CA VAL A 150 6.52 16.35 -28.84
C VAL A 150 6.06 15.74 -30.17
N LEU A 151 6.34 14.46 -30.33
CA LEU A 151 5.79 13.64 -31.40
C LEU A 151 4.56 12.91 -30.86
N ASP A 152 3.41 13.23 -31.44
CA ASP A 152 2.11 12.64 -31.06
C ASP A 152 1.50 11.91 -32.27
N PHE A 153 1.57 10.59 -32.23
CA PHE A 153 1.01 9.70 -33.26
C PHE A 153 -0.39 9.17 -32.93
N VAL A 154 -0.89 9.45 -31.73
CA VAL A 154 -2.09 8.79 -31.18
C VAL A 154 -3.12 9.75 -30.59
N GLY A 155 -2.87 11.06 -30.63
CA GLY A 155 -3.75 12.07 -30.06
C GLY A 155 -3.62 12.22 -28.54
N GLY A 156 -2.44 11.96 -28.00
CA GLY A 156 -2.18 12.06 -26.55
C GLY A 156 -2.15 13.48 -26.02
N LEU A 157 -1.68 14.46 -26.82
CA LEU A 157 -1.69 15.87 -26.44
C LEU A 157 -3.11 16.41 -26.20
N PRO A 158 -4.05 16.29 -27.17
CA PRO A 158 -5.43 16.74 -26.92
C PRO A 158 -6.13 15.97 -25.80
N ASP A 159 -5.89 14.67 -25.64
CA ASP A 159 -6.49 13.89 -24.56
C ASP A 159 -5.94 14.32 -23.18
N GLN A 160 -4.65 14.65 -23.09
CA GLN A 160 -4.05 15.18 -21.88
C GLN A 160 -4.58 16.58 -21.52
N GLU A 161 -4.76 17.47 -22.52
CA GLU A 161 -5.37 18.80 -22.34
C GLU A 161 -6.81 18.71 -21.88
N ALA A 162 -7.55 17.75 -22.42
CA ALA A 162 -8.93 17.49 -22.04
C ALA A 162 -9.07 16.78 -20.68
N GLY A 163 -7.96 16.35 -20.08
CA GLY A 163 -8.00 15.56 -18.84
C GLY A 163 -8.63 14.18 -19.00
N VAL A 164 -8.29 13.47 -20.07
CA VAL A 164 -8.92 12.20 -20.45
C VAL A 164 -7.89 11.07 -20.52
N VAL A 165 -8.20 9.92 -19.94
CA VAL A 165 -7.47 8.66 -20.12
C VAL A 165 -8.20 7.82 -21.15
N LYS A 166 -7.55 7.64 -22.32
CA LYS A 166 -8.09 6.92 -23.46
C LYS A 166 -7.11 5.85 -23.93
N ALA A 167 -7.60 4.64 -24.19
CA ALA A 167 -6.81 3.55 -24.73
C ALA A 167 -6.36 3.87 -26.17
N ILE A 168 -5.13 3.49 -26.53
CA ILE A 168 -4.65 3.63 -27.90
C ILE A 168 -5.37 2.63 -28.81
N GLY A 169 -6.03 3.11 -29.85
CA GLY A 169 -6.79 2.29 -30.78
C GLY A 169 -8.11 1.77 -30.18
N ARG A 170 -8.41 0.49 -30.40
CA ARG A 170 -9.61 -0.15 -29.83
C ARG A 170 -9.32 -0.65 -28.42
N ALA A 171 -10.07 -0.12 -27.45
CA ALA A 171 -9.86 -0.41 -26.03
C ALA A 171 -9.97 -1.92 -25.71
N GLU A 172 -10.95 -2.61 -26.30
CA GLU A 172 -11.14 -4.05 -26.10
C GLU A 172 -9.89 -4.84 -26.48
N LEU A 173 -9.35 -4.59 -27.68
CA LEU A 173 -8.15 -5.28 -28.15
C LEU A 173 -6.94 -4.95 -27.26
N ARG A 174 -6.84 -3.69 -26.82
CA ARG A 174 -5.75 -3.23 -25.98
C ARG A 174 -5.77 -3.90 -24.59
N PHE A 175 -6.95 -4.15 -24.06
CA PHE A 175 -7.10 -4.87 -22.79
C PHE A 175 -7.00 -6.39 -22.92
N GLU A 176 -7.34 -6.96 -24.09
CA GLU A 176 -7.09 -8.37 -24.38
C GLU A 176 -5.60 -8.73 -24.45
N GLU A 177 -4.75 -7.79 -24.87
CA GLU A 177 -3.29 -7.97 -24.89
C GLU A 177 -2.68 -8.04 -23.47
N ASP A 178 -3.10 -7.17 -22.58
CA ASP A 178 -2.71 -7.18 -21.15
C ASP A 178 -3.87 -6.63 -20.29
N HIS A 179 -4.56 -7.52 -19.62
CA HIS A 179 -5.70 -7.16 -18.77
C HIS A 179 -5.32 -6.23 -17.61
N LEU A 180 -4.03 -6.17 -17.20
CA LEU A 180 -3.58 -5.22 -16.17
C LEU A 180 -3.76 -3.77 -16.61
N ARG A 181 -3.78 -3.49 -17.90
CA ARG A 181 -4.00 -2.14 -18.44
C ARG A 181 -5.30 -1.53 -17.94
N MET A 182 -6.33 -2.33 -17.63
CA MET A 182 -7.57 -1.83 -17.02
C MET A 182 -7.30 -1.18 -15.65
N LEU A 183 -6.54 -1.84 -14.77
CA LEU A 183 -6.16 -1.26 -13.46
C LEU A 183 -5.24 -0.04 -13.64
N ARG A 184 -4.31 -0.09 -14.59
CA ARG A 184 -3.44 1.04 -14.90
C ARG A 184 -4.24 2.27 -15.35
N GLY A 185 -5.29 2.08 -16.17
CA GLY A 185 -6.18 3.15 -16.62
C GLY A 185 -6.91 3.81 -15.45
N VAL A 186 -7.47 3.02 -14.54
CA VAL A 186 -8.07 3.51 -13.29
C VAL A 186 -7.07 4.31 -12.46
N ARG A 187 -5.85 3.78 -12.29
CA ARG A 187 -4.80 4.47 -11.54
C ARG A 187 -4.41 5.81 -12.17
N PHE A 188 -4.21 5.86 -13.49
CA PHE A 188 -3.87 7.11 -14.16
C PHE A 188 -5.01 8.13 -14.08
N ALA A 189 -6.26 7.70 -14.27
CA ALA A 189 -7.41 8.59 -14.15
C ALA A 189 -7.51 9.19 -12.73
N ALA A 190 -7.35 8.37 -11.69
CA ALA A 190 -7.37 8.84 -10.32
C ALA A 190 -6.17 9.76 -10.00
N ARG A 191 -4.96 9.33 -10.32
CA ARG A 191 -3.71 10.06 -10.00
C ARG A 191 -3.68 11.46 -10.59
N PHE A 192 -4.17 11.62 -11.82
CA PHE A 192 -4.14 12.91 -12.52
C PHE A 192 -5.45 13.70 -12.44
N GLY A 193 -6.48 13.15 -11.78
CA GLY A 193 -7.81 13.75 -11.75
C GLY A 193 -8.47 13.77 -13.14
N PHE A 194 -8.13 12.81 -13.99
CA PHE A 194 -8.65 12.69 -15.36
C PHE A 194 -9.89 11.82 -15.39
N GLU A 195 -10.73 12.00 -16.41
CA GLU A 195 -11.87 11.14 -16.67
C GLU A 195 -11.48 9.96 -17.58
N LEU A 196 -12.10 8.81 -17.36
CA LEU A 196 -11.99 7.69 -18.30
C LEU A 196 -12.82 7.98 -19.55
N GLU A 197 -12.20 7.90 -20.74
CA GLU A 197 -12.95 8.03 -22.00
C GLU A 197 -14.06 6.96 -22.05
N SER A 198 -15.23 7.32 -22.58
CA SER A 198 -16.45 6.50 -22.50
C SER A 198 -16.32 5.10 -23.09
N GLY A 199 -15.67 4.96 -24.26
CA GLY A 199 -15.39 3.67 -24.89
C GLY A 199 -14.39 2.84 -24.11
N THR A 200 -13.37 3.51 -23.56
CA THR A 200 -12.36 2.89 -22.67
C THR A 200 -13.02 2.34 -21.40
N ALA A 201 -13.86 3.13 -20.73
CA ALA A 201 -14.60 2.70 -19.55
C ALA A 201 -15.61 1.58 -19.84
N ALA A 202 -16.27 1.62 -21.02
CA ALA A 202 -17.18 0.56 -21.45
C ALA A 202 -16.44 -0.77 -21.69
N ALA A 203 -15.26 -0.71 -22.33
CA ALA A 203 -14.41 -1.89 -22.56
C ALA A 203 -13.93 -2.48 -21.20
N MET A 204 -13.53 -1.63 -20.23
CA MET A 204 -13.18 -2.08 -18.89
C MET A 204 -14.33 -2.86 -18.23
N ARG A 205 -15.55 -2.30 -18.25
CA ARG A 205 -16.75 -3.00 -17.72
C ARG A 205 -17.02 -4.34 -18.39
N GLY A 206 -16.87 -4.39 -19.71
CA GLY A 206 -17.08 -5.62 -20.48
C GLY A 206 -16.05 -6.71 -20.23
N LEU A 207 -14.84 -6.33 -19.85
CA LEU A 207 -13.70 -7.23 -19.65
C LEU A 207 -13.26 -7.38 -18.20
N ALA A 208 -13.94 -6.77 -17.22
CA ALA A 208 -13.53 -6.73 -15.82
C ALA A 208 -13.18 -8.12 -15.27
N ALA A 209 -13.99 -9.14 -15.54
CA ALA A 209 -13.74 -10.51 -15.11
C ALA A 209 -12.44 -11.13 -15.68
N ARG A 210 -11.89 -10.58 -16.78
CA ARG A 210 -10.63 -11.05 -17.34
C ARG A 210 -9.42 -10.69 -16.49
N ILE A 211 -9.56 -9.80 -15.51
CA ILE A 211 -8.48 -9.43 -14.59
C ILE A 211 -7.93 -10.64 -13.81
N HIS A 212 -8.72 -11.71 -13.67
CA HIS A 212 -8.27 -12.93 -13.01
C HIS A 212 -7.15 -13.68 -13.75
N ALA A 213 -6.91 -13.39 -15.03
CA ALA A 213 -5.77 -13.92 -15.78
C ALA A 213 -4.45 -13.24 -15.37
N VAL A 214 -4.50 -12.08 -14.73
CA VAL A 214 -3.31 -11.37 -14.26
C VAL A 214 -2.81 -11.96 -12.94
N SER A 215 -1.49 -12.06 -12.77
CA SER A 215 -0.91 -12.53 -11.51
C SER A 215 -1.28 -11.63 -10.34
N ARG A 216 -1.50 -12.25 -9.17
CA ARG A 216 -1.97 -11.54 -7.97
C ARG A 216 -0.99 -10.47 -7.50
N GLU A 217 0.31 -10.69 -7.69
CA GLU A 217 1.35 -9.70 -7.38
C GLU A 217 1.21 -8.45 -8.23
N ARG A 218 0.99 -8.58 -9.55
CA ARG A 218 0.81 -7.42 -10.42
C ARG A 218 -0.45 -6.63 -10.07
N VAL A 219 -1.55 -7.33 -9.74
CA VAL A 219 -2.79 -6.68 -9.27
C VAL A 219 -2.53 -5.95 -7.95
N ARG A 220 -1.88 -6.60 -6.98
CA ARG A 220 -1.47 -5.98 -5.70
C ARG A 220 -0.68 -4.70 -5.93
N ASP A 221 0.32 -4.76 -6.79
CA ASP A 221 1.23 -3.64 -7.03
C ASP A 221 0.49 -2.43 -7.63
N GLU A 222 -0.47 -2.64 -8.54
CA GLU A 222 -1.31 -1.54 -9.04
C GLU A 222 -2.28 -1.01 -7.97
N LEU A 223 -2.92 -1.88 -7.17
CA LEU A 223 -3.77 -1.46 -6.05
C LEU A 223 -2.98 -0.68 -5.00
N THR A 224 -1.75 -1.14 -4.67
CA THR A 224 -0.88 -0.44 -3.73
C THR A 224 -0.52 0.96 -4.24
N LYS A 225 -0.18 1.09 -5.53
CA LYS A 225 0.05 2.40 -6.13
C LYS A 225 -1.18 3.30 -6.08
N MET A 226 -2.38 2.77 -6.31
CA MET A 226 -3.63 3.53 -6.17
C MET A 226 -3.83 4.05 -4.75
N LEU A 227 -3.42 3.27 -3.75
CA LEU A 227 -3.53 3.64 -2.34
C LEU A 227 -2.46 4.66 -1.90
N THR A 228 -1.24 4.59 -2.46
CA THR A 228 -0.06 5.34 -1.95
C THR A 228 0.39 6.52 -2.83
N GLU A 229 -0.15 6.67 -4.04
CA GLU A 229 0.26 7.74 -4.97
C GLU A 229 -0.64 9.00 -4.96
N ALA A 230 -1.52 9.15 -3.99
CA ALA A 230 -2.59 10.13 -3.83
C ALA A 230 -3.90 9.74 -4.56
N HIS A 231 -5.00 10.39 -4.13
CA HIS A 231 -6.35 10.21 -4.69
C HIS A 231 -6.89 8.76 -4.61
N ALA A 232 -6.56 8.04 -3.55
CA ALA A 232 -7.00 6.66 -3.32
C ALA A 232 -8.54 6.53 -3.35
N ARG A 233 -9.26 7.49 -2.77
CA ARG A 233 -10.74 7.55 -2.85
C ARG A 233 -11.21 7.48 -4.30
N ARG A 234 -10.72 8.37 -5.18
CA ARG A 234 -11.13 8.39 -6.59
C ARG A 234 -10.78 7.10 -7.32
N ALA A 235 -9.63 6.50 -7.00
CA ALA A 235 -9.23 5.23 -7.59
C ALA A 235 -10.23 4.11 -7.25
N PHE A 236 -10.67 4.04 -6.00
CA PHE A 236 -11.63 3.02 -5.56
C PHE A 236 -13.06 3.28 -6.08
N GLU A 237 -13.47 4.54 -6.21
CA GLU A 237 -14.71 4.91 -6.90
C GLU A 237 -14.68 4.44 -8.36
N LEU A 238 -13.58 4.69 -9.09
CA LEU A 238 -13.41 4.25 -10.47
C LEU A 238 -13.31 2.72 -10.61
N LEU A 239 -12.67 2.02 -9.66
CA LEU A 239 -12.69 0.55 -9.62
C LEU A 239 -14.12 0.01 -9.52
N ASP A 240 -14.96 0.66 -8.71
CA ASP A 240 -16.38 0.29 -8.56
C ASP A 240 -17.19 0.61 -9.83
N GLU A 241 -17.06 1.82 -10.39
CA GLU A 241 -17.71 2.26 -11.61
C GLU A 241 -17.41 1.35 -12.82
N THR A 242 -16.19 0.79 -12.86
CA THR A 242 -15.74 -0.10 -13.93
C THR A 242 -16.02 -1.58 -13.67
N GLY A 243 -16.57 -1.93 -12.48
CA GLY A 243 -16.82 -3.31 -12.07
C GLY A 243 -15.57 -4.08 -11.64
N LEU A 244 -14.38 -3.48 -11.73
CA LEU A 244 -13.11 -4.11 -11.36
C LEU A 244 -13.03 -4.38 -9.84
N LEU A 245 -13.64 -3.52 -9.01
CA LEU A 245 -13.64 -3.70 -7.55
C LEU A 245 -14.22 -5.05 -7.13
N ALA A 246 -15.36 -5.43 -7.71
CA ALA A 246 -16.03 -6.69 -7.40
C ALA A 246 -15.19 -7.92 -7.78
N GLU A 247 -14.34 -7.79 -8.79
CA GLU A 247 -13.46 -8.87 -9.27
C GLU A 247 -12.17 -8.99 -8.45
N VAL A 248 -11.54 -7.87 -8.07
CA VAL A 248 -10.24 -7.89 -7.38
C VAL A 248 -10.36 -7.91 -5.86
N LEU A 249 -11.34 -7.21 -5.30
CA LEU A 249 -11.60 -7.06 -3.86
C LEU A 249 -13.11 -7.17 -3.56
N PRO A 250 -13.73 -8.34 -3.79
CA PRO A 250 -15.17 -8.53 -3.55
C PRO A 250 -15.57 -8.27 -2.10
N GLU A 251 -14.65 -8.42 -1.14
CA GLU A 251 -14.88 -8.12 0.28
C GLU A 251 -15.15 -6.62 0.48
N ILE A 252 -14.40 -5.78 -0.19
CA ILE A 252 -14.58 -4.32 -0.15
C ILE A 252 -15.86 -3.91 -0.89
N ALA A 253 -16.14 -4.51 -2.05
CA ALA A 253 -17.36 -4.24 -2.78
C ALA A 253 -18.64 -4.55 -1.94
N ARG A 254 -18.59 -5.54 -1.02
CA ARG A 254 -19.70 -5.89 -0.11
C ARG A 254 -19.94 -4.87 1.01
N MET A 255 -19.06 -3.90 1.23
CA MET A 255 -19.28 -2.82 2.20
C MET A 255 -20.38 -1.86 1.77
N LYS A 256 -20.71 -1.81 0.48
CA LYS A 256 -21.73 -0.94 -0.08
C LYS A 256 -23.11 -1.31 0.45
N GLY A 257 -23.84 -0.29 0.95
CA GLY A 257 -25.17 -0.47 1.50
C GLY A 257 -25.21 -1.11 2.90
N VAL A 258 -24.06 -1.37 3.53
CA VAL A 258 -23.98 -1.85 4.91
C VAL A 258 -24.12 -0.65 5.84
N GLU A 259 -25.34 -0.40 6.30
CA GLU A 259 -25.68 0.75 7.16
C GLU A 259 -24.91 0.72 8.47
N GLN A 260 -24.55 1.89 8.98
CA GLN A 260 -23.89 2.09 10.28
C GLN A 260 -24.78 2.91 11.24
N PRO A 261 -24.53 2.86 12.59
CA PRO A 261 -25.25 3.70 13.53
C PRO A 261 -24.98 5.19 13.25
N PRO A 262 -26.00 6.01 12.90
CA PRO A 262 -25.78 7.40 12.45
C PRO A 262 -25.16 8.32 13.51
N GLN A 263 -25.27 7.96 14.80
CA GLN A 263 -24.68 8.73 15.88
C GLN A 263 -23.14 8.66 15.92
N PHE A 264 -22.55 7.63 15.32
CA PHE A 264 -21.10 7.44 15.25
C PHE A 264 -20.58 7.61 13.82
N HIS A 265 -21.43 7.35 12.84
CA HIS A 265 -21.12 7.36 11.42
C HIS A 265 -22.15 8.20 10.63
N PRO A 266 -22.14 9.53 10.81
CA PRO A 266 -23.07 10.42 10.11
C PRO A 266 -22.81 10.46 8.59
N GLU A 267 -21.63 10.02 8.14
CA GLU A 267 -21.18 9.98 6.75
C GLU A 267 -21.93 8.97 5.90
N GLY A 268 -22.47 7.89 6.48
CA GLY A 268 -23.26 6.90 5.76
C GLY A 268 -22.92 5.44 6.06
N ASP A 269 -22.84 4.61 4.98
CA ASP A 269 -22.55 3.19 5.09
C ASP A 269 -21.04 2.90 5.24
N VAL A 270 -20.69 1.61 5.44
CA VAL A 270 -19.28 1.19 5.63
C VAL A 270 -18.41 1.55 4.42
N TRP A 271 -18.96 1.52 3.20
CA TRP A 271 -18.23 1.90 2.00
C TRP A 271 -17.89 3.39 1.97
N VAL A 272 -18.87 4.25 2.24
CA VAL A 272 -18.67 5.71 2.29
C VAL A 272 -17.66 6.08 3.38
N HIS A 273 -17.74 5.44 4.55
CA HIS A 273 -16.77 5.58 5.63
C HIS A 273 -15.36 5.20 5.17
N THR A 274 -15.21 4.01 4.56
CA THR A 274 -13.90 3.55 4.05
C THR A 274 -13.33 4.51 3.01
N LEU A 275 -14.15 5.03 2.09
CA LEU A 275 -13.72 6.05 1.13
C LEU A 275 -13.25 7.34 1.82
N GLY A 276 -13.88 7.72 2.94
CA GLY A 276 -13.45 8.86 3.77
C GLY A 276 -12.07 8.67 4.40
N LEU A 277 -11.71 7.43 4.79
CA LEU A 277 -10.34 7.11 5.22
C LEU A 277 -9.37 7.20 4.04
N LEU A 278 -9.73 6.61 2.89
CA LEU A 278 -8.85 6.61 1.70
C LEU A 278 -8.57 8.02 1.18
N GLU A 279 -9.48 8.97 1.36
CA GLU A 279 -9.28 10.37 1.00
C GLU A 279 -8.18 11.06 1.82
N GLN A 280 -7.91 10.56 3.04
CA GLN A 280 -6.90 11.11 3.94
C GLN A 280 -5.51 10.49 3.74
N LEU A 281 -5.37 9.46 2.91
CA LEU A 281 -4.08 8.88 2.60
C LEU A 281 -3.20 9.88 1.83
N GLU A 282 -2.07 10.21 2.43
CA GLU A 282 -1.10 11.11 1.80
C GLU A 282 -0.23 10.36 0.79
N SER A 283 0.23 11.09 -0.24
CA SER A 283 1.18 10.54 -1.21
C SER A 283 2.48 10.12 -0.52
N GLY A 284 2.90 8.89 -0.75
CA GLY A 284 4.10 8.32 -0.13
C GLY A 284 3.88 7.71 1.25
N CYS A 285 2.63 7.60 1.72
CA CYS A 285 2.33 6.84 2.94
C CYS A 285 2.81 5.38 2.81
N SER A 286 3.04 4.73 3.95
CA SER A 286 3.44 3.33 3.93
C SER A 286 2.35 2.43 3.34
N MET A 287 2.77 1.39 2.64
CA MET A 287 1.87 0.41 2.07
C MET A 287 1.04 -0.30 3.14
N THR A 288 1.63 -0.59 4.31
CA THR A 288 0.96 -1.26 5.43
C THR A 288 -0.16 -0.40 6.02
N LEU A 289 0.08 0.89 6.24
CA LEU A 289 -0.97 1.84 6.66
C LEU A 289 -2.10 1.91 5.63
N ALA A 290 -1.75 2.04 4.35
CA ALA A 290 -2.72 2.21 3.27
C ALA A 290 -3.64 0.97 3.13
N TRP A 291 -3.08 -0.24 3.19
CA TRP A 291 -3.86 -1.47 3.21
C TRP A 291 -4.59 -1.67 4.54
N GLY A 292 -4.01 -1.27 5.67
CA GLY A 292 -4.68 -1.26 6.97
C GLY A 292 -5.93 -0.39 6.95
N ALA A 293 -5.84 0.82 6.38
CA ALA A 293 -6.97 1.74 6.21
C ALA A 293 -8.08 1.13 5.32
N LEU A 294 -7.71 0.49 4.21
CA LEU A 294 -8.67 -0.18 3.33
C LEU A 294 -9.39 -1.35 4.01
N LEU A 295 -8.69 -2.09 4.88
CA LEU A 295 -9.17 -3.36 5.43
C LEU A 295 -9.68 -3.27 6.88
N HIS A 296 -9.55 -2.13 7.59
CA HIS A 296 -9.86 -2.03 9.01
C HIS A 296 -11.28 -2.54 9.36
N ASP A 297 -12.23 -2.23 8.52
CA ASP A 297 -13.65 -2.56 8.69
C ASP A 297 -14.17 -3.69 7.78
N VAL A 298 -13.26 -4.46 7.16
CA VAL A 298 -13.63 -5.53 6.21
C VAL A 298 -14.50 -6.62 6.84
N GLY A 299 -14.47 -6.75 8.16
CA GLY A 299 -15.31 -7.67 8.95
C GLY A 299 -16.73 -7.18 9.23
N LYS A 300 -17.07 -5.91 8.97
CA LYS A 300 -18.42 -5.39 9.24
C LYS A 300 -19.52 -6.02 8.38
N PRO A 301 -19.39 -6.20 7.06
CA PRO A 301 -20.44 -6.81 6.25
C PRO A 301 -20.90 -8.19 6.74
N PRO A 302 -20.02 -9.18 7.00
CA PRO A 302 -20.45 -10.50 7.46
C PRO A 302 -20.98 -10.53 8.90
N THR A 303 -20.70 -9.51 9.71
CA THR A 303 -21.14 -9.42 11.12
C THR A 303 -22.31 -8.45 11.31
N PHE A 304 -22.78 -7.84 10.22
CA PHE A 304 -23.91 -6.91 10.26
C PHE A 304 -25.16 -7.56 10.85
N ARG A 305 -25.72 -6.92 11.87
CA ARG A 305 -26.97 -7.33 12.47
C ARG A 305 -27.80 -6.11 12.87
N ARG A 306 -29.05 -6.08 12.42
CA ARG A 306 -30.03 -5.10 12.87
C ARG A 306 -30.73 -5.66 14.12
N ALA A 307 -30.28 -5.23 15.31
CA ALA A 307 -30.96 -5.56 16.57
C ALA A 307 -32.12 -4.58 16.84
N PRO A 308 -33.06 -4.91 17.77
CA PRO A 308 -34.21 -4.04 18.04
C PRO A 308 -33.83 -2.64 18.53
N ASP A 309 -32.70 -2.50 19.20
CA ASP A 309 -32.21 -1.26 19.80
C ASP A 309 -31.25 -0.48 18.89
N ARG A 310 -30.46 -1.19 18.05
CA ARG A 310 -29.44 -0.55 17.19
C ARG A 310 -28.85 -1.52 16.17
N ILE A 311 -28.08 -0.98 15.23
CA ILE A 311 -27.18 -1.74 14.35
C ILE A 311 -25.98 -2.22 15.15
N ARG A 312 -25.54 -3.47 14.97
CA ARG A 312 -24.40 -4.09 15.64
C ARG A 312 -23.50 -4.81 14.66
N PHE A 313 -22.21 -4.87 15.03
CA PHE A 313 -21.13 -5.56 14.31
C PHE A 313 -20.31 -6.41 15.27
N ASP A 314 -20.98 -7.19 16.14
CA ASP A 314 -20.30 -7.98 17.17
C ASP A 314 -19.31 -8.96 16.51
N GLY A 315 -18.04 -8.91 16.92
CA GLY A 315 -16.98 -9.76 16.38
C GLY A 315 -16.41 -9.32 15.02
N HIS A 316 -16.67 -8.08 14.57
CA HIS A 316 -16.14 -7.60 13.28
C HIS A 316 -14.61 -7.53 13.26
N VAL A 317 -13.97 -7.25 14.40
CA VAL A 317 -12.50 -7.20 14.48
C VAL A 317 -11.90 -8.57 14.24
N GLU A 318 -12.38 -9.60 14.95
CA GLU A 318 -11.90 -10.98 14.80
C GLU A 318 -12.17 -11.51 13.36
N MET A 319 -13.35 -11.21 12.82
CA MET A 319 -13.69 -11.52 11.44
C MET A 319 -12.79 -10.75 10.47
N GLY A 320 -12.57 -9.47 10.71
CA GLY A 320 -11.69 -8.61 9.91
C GLY A 320 -10.25 -9.10 9.88
N VAL A 321 -9.70 -9.50 11.02
CA VAL A 321 -8.36 -10.11 11.13
C VAL A 321 -8.25 -11.35 10.23
N ALA A 322 -9.21 -12.26 10.30
CA ALA A 322 -9.21 -13.46 9.47
C ALA A 322 -9.31 -13.14 7.97
N MET A 323 -10.18 -12.20 7.60
CA MET A 323 -10.36 -11.75 6.22
C MET A 323 -9.13 -11.00 5.69
N ALA A 324 -8.55 -10.10 6.46
CA ALA A 324 -7.32 -9.38 6.09
C ALA A 324 -6.15 -10.33 5.85
N ALA A 325 -5.94 -11.33 6.74
CA ALA A 325 -4.92 -12.34 6.55
C ALA A 325 -5.13 -13.15 5.25
N GLU A 326 -6.37 -13.52 4.92
CA GLU A 326 -6.69 -14.23 3.68
C GLU A 326 -6.47 -13.36 2.44
N ILE A 327 -6.84 -12.06 2.49
CA ILE A 327 -6.57 -11.10 1.42
C ILE A 327 -5.07 -10.93 1.20
N CYS A 328 -4.29 -10.74 2.28
CA CYS A 328 -2.84 -10.65 2.20
C CYS A 328 -2.21 -11.91 1.59
N ARG A 329 -2.66 -13.09 1.99
CA ARG A 329 -2.22 -14.37 1.42
C ARG A 329 -2.57 -14.47 -0.07
N ARG A 330 -3.78 -14.09 -0.48
CA ARG A 330 -4.25 -14.09 -1.87
C ARG A 330 -3.39 -13.19 -2.75
N PHE A 331 -2.98 -12.04 -2.25
CA PHE A 331 -2.13 -11.07 -2.95
C PHE A 331 -0.63 -11.30 -2.73
N ARG A 332 -0.25 -12.36 -2.01
CA ARG A 332 1.14 -12.75 -1.80
C ARG A 332 1.99 -11.64 -1.16
N PHE A 333 1.46 -11.01 -0.13
CA PHE A 333 2.25 -10.16 0.75
C PHE A 333 3.30 -10.98 1.50
N SER A 334 4.41 -10.35 1.88
CA SER A 334 5.38 -10.96 2.79
C SER A 334 4.76 -11.23 4.18
N ASN A 335 5.41 -12.05 4.98
CA ASN A 335 4.96 -12.31 6.35
C ASN A 335 4.99 -11.04 7.23
N GLU A 336 5.99 -10.20 7.04
CA GLU A 336 6.15 -8.93 7.76
C GLU A 336 5.03 -7.94 7.39
N GLU A 337 4.80 -7.73 6.10
CA GLU A 337 3.70 -6.88 5.61
C GLU A 337 2.34 -7.39 6.10
N THR A 338 2.12 -8.72 5.99
CA THR A 338 0.87 -9.34 6.45
C THR A 338 0.68 -9.14 7.95
N HIS A 339 1.74 -9.34 8.74
CA HIS A 339 1.67 -9.15 10.19
C HIS A 339 1.27 -7.72 10.55
N GLN A 340 1.92 -6.72 9.94
CA GLN A 340 1.63 -5.31 10.22
C GLN A 340 0.21 -4.93 9.79
N ILE A 341 -0.24 -5.30 8.58
CA ILE A 341 -1.61 -5.01 8.10
C ILE A 341 -2.65 -5.64 9.04
N VAL A 342 -2.48 -6.92 9.38
CA VAL A 342 -3.41 -7.65 10.26
C VAL A 342 -3.42 -7.05 11.66
N THR A 343 -2.26 -6.63 12.19
CA THR A 343 -2.15 -6.00 13.51
C THR A 343 -2.82 -4.62 13.53
N LEU A 344 -2.78 -3.87 12.42
CA LEU A 344 -3.53 -2.62 12.27
C LEU A 344 -5.05 -2.89 12.36
N VAL A 345 -5.56 -3.89 11.64
CA VAL A 345 -6.97 -4.29 11.70
C VAL A 345 -7.36 -4.77 13.10
N GLU A 346 -6.52 -5.58 13.76
CA GLU A 346 -6.78 -6.11 15.10
C GLU A 346 -6.91 -5.00 16.15
N ASN A 347 -6.13 -3.95 16.03
CA ASN A 347 -5.99 -2.95 17.09
C ASN A 347 -6.73 -1.64 16.81
N HIS A 348 -7.41 -1.46 15.66
CA HIS A 348 -8.02 -0.17 15.31
C HIS A 348 -9.03 0.33 16.36
N MET A 349 -9.81 -0.57 16.98
CA MET A 349 -10.78 -0.22 18.03
C MET A 349 -10.18 0.02 19.42
N ARG A 350 -8.91 -0.40 19.66
CA ARG A 350 -8.32 -0.35 21.01
C ARG A 350 -8.15 1.06 21.57
N PHE A 351 -8.05 2.05 20.72
CA PHE A 351 -7.95 3.45 21.12
C PHE A 351 -9.16 3.92 21.95
N MET A 352 -10.34 3.41 21.66
CA MET A 352 -11.57 3.74 22.38
C MET A 352 -11.51 3.39 23.88
N ASP A 353 -10.71 2.40 24.25
CA ASP A 353 -10.52 1.96 25.63
C ASP A 353 -9.28 2.60 26.30
N SER A 354 -8.50 3.40 25.57
CA SER A 354 -7.20 3.91 26.01
C SER A 354 -7.24 4.64 27.37
N GLY A 355 -8.27 5.45 27.61
CA GLY A 355 -8.46 6.17 28.87
C GLY A 355 -8.73 5.28 30.08
N ARG A 356 -9.12 4.03 29.87
CA ARG A 356 -9.41 3.04 30.95
C ARG A 356 -8.31 1.99 31.08
N MET A 357 -7.31 2.00 30.19
CA MET A 357 -6.20 1.06 30.23
C MET A 357 -5.32 1.30 31.45
N LYS A 358 -4.89 0.20 32.10
CA LYS A 358 -3.80 0.26 33.08
C LYS A 358 -2.50 0.72 32.39
N ALA A 359 -1.60 1.32 33.16
CA ALA A 359 -0.31 1.78 32.64
C ALA A 359 0.48 0.66 31.94
N SER A 360 0.47 -0.56 32.48
CA SER A 360 1.10 -1.74 31.86
C SER A 360 0.49 -2.08 30.49
N THR A 361 -0.84 -2.01 30.38
CA THR A 361 -1.56 -2.27 29.12
C THR A 361 -1.27 -1.20 28.07
N LEU A 362 -1.30 0.08 28.48
CA LEU A 362 -1.02 1.22 27.59
C LEU A 362 0.42 1.18 27.08
N LYS A 363 1.39 0.90 27.96
CA LYS A 363 2.80 0.75 27.56
C LYS A 363 3.01 -0.41 26.60
N ARG A 364 2.30 -1.55 26.75
CA ARG A 364 2.33 -2.65 25.78
C ARG A 364 1.68 -2.27 24.47
N PHE A 365 0.63 -1.46 24.50
CA PHE A 365 0.01 -0.93 23.29
C PHE A 365 1.01 -0.09 22.48
N PHE A 366 1.81 0.75 23.16
CA PHE A 366 2.88 1.54 22.51
C PHE A 366 4.06 0.71 21.96
N ARG A 367 4.15 -0.58 22.28
CA ARG A 367 5.17 -1.49 21.76
C ARG A 367 4.77 -2.15 20.45
N LEU A 368 3.57 -1.91 19.95
CA LEU A 368 3.19 -2.41 18.65
C LEU A 368 4.19 -1.91 17.61
N GLU A 369 4.49 -2.76 16.65
CA GLU A 369 5.37 -2.41 15.56
C GLU A 369 4.76 -1.25 14.77
N SER A 370 5.61 -0.31 14.29
CA SER A 370 5.17 0.89 13.58
C SER A 370 3.97 1.56 14.25
N PHE A 371 4.07 1.87 15.56
CA PHE A 371 2.95 2.41 16.34
C PHE A 371 2.38 3.70 15.74
N GLU A 372 3.20 4.47 15.02
CA GLU A 372 2.80 5.65 14.26
C GLU A 372 1.68 5.33 13.26
N GLU A 373 1.74 4.18 12.59
CA GLU A 373 0.68 3.75 11.66
C GLU A 373 -0.63 3.44 12.36
N HIS A 374 -0.58 2.83 13.55
CA HIS A 374 -1.77 2.61 14.38
C HIS A 374 -2.41 3.92 14.81
N LEU A 375 -1.58 4.88 15.21
CA LEU A 375 -2.03 6.20 15.63
C LEU A 375 -2.65 6.97 14.46
N GLU A 376 -2.03 6.90 13.28
CA GLU A 376 -2.51 7.56 12.07
C GLU A 376 -3.79 6.90 11.54
N LEU A 377 -3.88 5.56 11.53
CA LEU A 377 -5.10 4.86 11.16
C LEU A 377 -6.28 5.29 12.04
N HIS A 378 -6.07 5.38 13.37
CA HIS A 378 -7.12 5.83 14.28
C HIS A 378 -7.52 7.30 14.05
N ARG A 379 -6.55 8.18 13.74
CA ARG A 379 -6.85 9.56 13.36
C ARG A 379 -7.75 9.63 12.13
N MET A 380 -7.39 8.88 11.09
CA MET A 380 -8.14 8.82 9.83
C MET A 380 -9.56 8.26 10.04
N ASP A 381 -9.70 7.22 10.86
CA ASP A 381 -10.98 6.61 11.22
C ASP A 381 -11.90 7.63 11.93
N CYS A 382 -11.38 8.32 12.94
CA CYS A 382 -12.12 9.39 13.63
C CYS A 382 -12.55 10.51 12.67
N MET A 383 -11.64 10.97 11.81
CA MET A 383 -11.91 12.07 10.87
C MET A 383 -12.88 11.68 9.76
N ALA A 384 -12.89 10.43 9.34
CA ALA A 384 -13.85 9.93 8.36
C ALA A 384 -15.26 9.75 8.98
N GLY A 385 -15.37 9.56 10.30
CA GLY A 385 -16.60 9.39 11.03
C GLY A 385 -17.06 10.65 11.78
N SER A 386 -17.04 10.59 13.11
CA SER A 386 -17.56 11.66 13.98
C SER A 386 -16.71 12.92 14.07
N GLY A 387 -15.43 12.85 13.69
CA GLY A 387 -14.45 13.94 13.85
C GLY A 387 -13.89 14.13 15.25
N TYR A 388 -14.28 13.30 16.24
CA TYR A 388 -13.79 13.41 17.62
C TYR A 388 -12.41 12.77 17.78
N LEU A 389 -11.41 13.57 18.17
CA LEU A 389 -10.01 13.15 18.31
C LEU A 389 -9.54 12.95 19.76
N ASP A 390 -10.44 13.03 20.76
CA ASP A 390 -10.07 12.98 22.19
C ASP A 390 -9.22 11.76 22.55
N HIS A 391 -9.58 10.58 22.04
CA HIS A 391 -8.81 9.35 22.27
C HIS A 391 -7.47 9.35 21.56
N TRP A 392 -7.41 9.89 20.36
CA TRP A 392 -6.18 10.03 19.59
C TRP A 392 -5.21 11.01 20.26
N GLU A 393 -5.69 12.19 20.68
CA GLU A 393 -4.89 13.19 21.38
C GLU A 393 -4.34 12.62 22.68
N PHE A 394 -5.21 11.98 23.48
CA PHE A 394 -4.82 11.32 24.74
C PHE A 394 -3.69 10.30 24.53
N VAL A 395 -3.78 9.46 23.52
CA VAL A 395 -2.79 8.42 23.22
C VAL A 395 -1.51 9.04 22.69
N ARG A 396 -1.63 9.97 21.74
CA ARG A 396 -0.50 10.66 21.12
C ARG A 396 0.35 11.42 22.15
N GLU A 397 -0.28 12.21 23.02
CA GLU A 397 0.43 12.94 24.08
C GLU A 397 1.23 12.01 24.98
N ARG A 398 0.61 10.91 25.41
CA ARG A 398 1.28 9.94 26.30
C ARG A 398 2.39 9.18 25.60
N TRP A 399 2.19 8.81 24.36
CA TRP A 399 3.21 8.12 23.58
C TRP A 399 4.45 9.01 23.36
N LEU A 400 4.25 10.27 22.98
CA LEU A 400 5.35 11.24 22.79
C LEU A 400 6.05 11.61 24.11
N ALA A 401 5.32 11.61 25.24
CA ALA A 401 5.88 11.93 26.54
C ALA A 401 6.65 10.77 27.21
N MET A 402 6.49 9.52 26.71
CA MET A 402 7.13 8.35 27.32
C MET A 402 8.46 8.02 26.66
N PRO A 403 9.59 8.06 27.45
CA PRO A 403 10.86 7.55 26.97
C PRO A 403 10.80 6.07 26.59
N GLU A 404 11.55 5.65 25.60
CA GLU A 404 11.57 4.26 25.13
C GLU A 404 11.91 3.27 26.24
N GLU A 405 12.85 3.64 27.13
CA GLU A 405 13.20 2.81 28.30
C GLU A 405 12.03 2.60 29.27
N THR A 406 11.09 3.53 29.31
CA THR A 406 9.85 3.39 30.14
C THR A 406 8.84 2.47 29.46
N VAL A 407 8.76 2.50 28.15
CA VAL A 407 7.89 1.64 27.34
C VAL A 407 8.46 0.23 27.25
N ARG A 408 9.79 0.11 27.05
CA ARG A 408 10.52 -1.17 26.92
C ARG A 408 11.64 -1.29 27.95
N PRO A 409 11.33 -1.34 29.27
CA PRO A 409 12.36 -1.49 30.29
C PRO A 409 13.03 -2.85 30.18
N LYS A 410 14.30 -2.91 30.57
CA LYS A 410 15.00 -4.19 30.72
C LYS A 410 14.27 -5.05 31.75
N PRO A 411 14.00 -6.34 31.47
CA PRO A 411 13.35 -7.21 32.43
C PRO A 411 14.12 -7.26 33.75
N LEU A 412 13.42 -7.12 34.86
CA LEU A 412 14.04 -7.21 36.20
C LEU A 412 14.53 -8.63 36.49
N ILE A 413 13.81 -9.64 36.01
CA ILE A 413 14.18 -11.05 36.07
C ILE A 413 13.81 -11.77 34.77
N THR A 414 14.52 -12.86 34.51
CA THR A 414 14.28 -13.78 33.42
C THR A 414 14.02 -15.18 33.95
N GLY A 415 13.84 -16.15 33.06
CA GLY A 415 13.74 -17.56 33.50
C GLY A 415 14.95 -18.08 34.29
N ARG A 416 16.14 -17.47 34.10
CA ARG A 416 17.35 -17.85 34.85
C ARG A 416 17.23 -17.51 36.33
N GLU A 417 16.76 -16.32 36.66
CA GLU A 417 16.57 -15.89 38.04
C GLU A 417 15.46 -16.71 38.74
N LEU A 418 14.39 -17.10 37.99
CA LEU A 418 13.37 -17.99 38.51
C LEU A 418 13.94 -19.39 38.82
N ILE A 419 14.78 -19.96 37.96
CA ILE A 419 15.45 -21.24 38.19
C ILE A 419 16.39 -21.13 39.39
N ALA A 420 17.19 -20.06 39.46
CA ALA A 420 18.07 -19.81 40.61
C ALA A 420 17.33 -19.67 41.94
N ALA A 421 16.09 -19.17 41.89
CA ALA A 421 15.19 -19.10 43.03
C ALA A 421 14.47 -20.44 43.34
N GLY A 422 14.75 -21.51 42.59
CA GLY A 422 14.24 -22.87 42.81
C GLY A 422 12.92 -23.20 42.11
N TYR A 423 12.41 -22.38 41.25
CA TYR A 423 11.23 -22.70 40.45
C TYR A 423 11.60 -23.64 39.27
N GLN A 424 10.72 -24.60 39.01
CA GLN A 424 10.92 -25.56 37.90
C GLN A 424 10.45 -24.95 36.58
N PRO A 425 11.27 -25.06 35.50
CA PRO A 425 10.86 -24.60 34.15
C PRO A 425 9.57 -25.27 33.70
N GLY A 426 8.60 -24.46 33.23
CA GLY A 426 7.31 -24.97 32.77
C GLY A 426 6.35 -23.87 32.33
N ALA A 427 5.11 -24.24 32.05
CA ALA A 427 4.06 -23.33 31.58
C ALA A 427 3.81 -22.13 32.51
N GLY A 428 4.03 -22.29 33.81
CA GLY A 428 3.87 -21.23 34.80
C GLY A 428 4.89 -20.08 34.67
N PHE A 429 6.08 -20.32 34.07
CA PHE A 429 7.11 -19.27 33.90
C PHE A 429 6.59 -18.07 33.09
N LYS A 430 5.82 -18.31 32.04
CA LYS A 430 5.24 -17.25 31.23
C LYS A 430 4.33 -16.34 32.05
N GLU A 431 3.53 -16.93 32.94
CA GLU A 431 2.60 -16.18 33.82
C GLU A 431 3.36 -15.43 34.91
N MET A 432 4.36 -16.06 35.55
CA MET A 432 5.23 -15.42 36.53
C MET A 432 5.95 -14.20 35.93
N LEU A 433 6.62 -14.37 34.79
CA LEU A 433 7.35 -13.29 34.12
C LEU A 433 6.41 -12.17 33.65
N ARG A 434 5.21 -12.51 33.17
CA ARG A 434 4.20 -11.53 32.80
C ARG A 434 3.72 -10.73 34.01
N THR A 435 3.52 -11.37 35.15
CA THR A 435 3.10 -10.71 36.40
C THR A 435 4.18 -9.73 36.88
N VAL A 436 5.46 -10.12 36.78
CA VAL A 436 6.59 -9.23 37.12
C VAL A 436 6.67 -8.07 36.16
N GLU A 437 6.53 -8.32 34.85
CA GLU A 437 6.52 -7.27 33.82
C GLU A 437 5.36 -6.29 34.03
N ASP A 438 4.15 -6.77 34.34
CA ASP A 438 3.01 -5.90 34.67
C ASP A 438 3.33 -4.96 35.85
N ALA A 439 3.87 -5.51 36.93
CA ALA A 439 4.25 -4.74 38.10
C ALA A 439 5.41 -3.74 37.83
N GLN A 440 6.39 -4.13 37.03
CA GLN A 440 7.47 -3.26 36.58
C GLN A 440 6.95 -2.10 35.71
N LEU A 441 6.07 -2.39 34.74
CA LEU A 441 5.45 -1.39 33.86
C LEU A 441 4.54 -0.43 34.63
N GLU A 442 3.90 -0.89 35.72
CA GLU A 442 3.09 -0.08 36.61
C GLU A 442 3.94 0.72 37.62
N GLY A 443 5.26 0.45 37.70
CA GLY A 443 6.18 1.14 38.59
C GLY A 443 6.06 0.71 40.04
N THR A 444 5.40 -0.42 40.30
CA THR A 444 5.22 -0.96 41.68
C THR A 444 6.42 -1.73 42.18
N ILE A 445 7.28 -2.17 41.30
CA ILE A 445 8.57 -2.82 41.56
C ILE A 445 9.66 -2.26 40.64
N GLY A 446 10.90 -2.15 41.14
CA GLY A 446 12.04 -1.62 40.39
C GLY A 446 13.31 -2.46 40.49
N THR A 447 13.32 -3.56 41.25
CA THR A 447 14.49 -4.39 41.49
C THR A 447 14.18 -5.87 41.28
N ALA A 448 15.24 -6.67 40.96
CA ALA A 448 15.12 -8.11 40.86
C ALA A 448 14.65 -8.78 42.14
N HIS A 449 15.04 -8.23 43.30
CA HIS A 449 14.62 -8.72 44.60
C HIS A 449 13.11 -8.55 44.83
N GLU A 450 12.57 -7.36 44.50
CA GLU A 450 11.12 -7.10 44.56
C GLU A 450 10.34 -7.99 43.61
N ALA A 451 10.89 -8.23 42.41
CA ALA A 451 10.31 -9.13 41.43
C ALA A 451 10.19 -10.56 41.94
N LEU A 452 11.25 -11.12 42.54
CA LEU A 452 11.21 -12.45 43.13
C LEU A 452 10.27 -12.56 44.33
N ARG A 453 10.22 -11.52 45.17
CA ARG A 453 9.24 -11.48 46.26
C ARG A 453 7.79 -11.44 45.75
N LEU A 454 7.52 -10.71 44.68
CA LEU A 454 6.20 -10.68 44.04
C LEU A 454 5.80 -12.07 43.52
N VAL A 455 6.76 -12.78 42.85
CA VAL A 455 6.53 -14.14 42.37
C VAL A 455 6.23 -15.06 43.53
N GLN A 456 7.01 -15.03 44.64
CA GLN A 456 6.81 -15.83 45.82
C GLN A 456 5.43 -15.58 46.48
N GLN A 457 5.03 -14.32 46.59
CA GLN A 457 3.73 -13.94 47.16
C GLN A 457 2.53 -14.43 46.32
N ARG A 458 2.67 -14.40 44.97
CA ARG A 458 1.56 -14.73 44.06
C ARG A 458 1.48 -16.22 43.71
N PHE A 459 2.61 -16.88 43.59
CA PHE A 459 2.72 -18.25 43.10
C PHE A 459 3.23 -19.26 44.12
N GLY A 460 3.54 -18.77 45.34
CA GLY A 460 4.06 -19.61 46.42
C GLY A 460 5.57 -19.76 46.41
N GLU A 461 6.13 -20.36 47.48
CA GLU A 461 7.55 -20.69 47.54
C GLU A 461 7.93 -21.78 46.54
N ALA A 462 9.14 -21.70 46.01
CA ALA A 462 9.69 -22.73 45.13
C ALA A 462 9.85 -24.02 45.95
N THR A 463 9.05 -25.01 45.67
CA THR A 463 9.18 -26.33 46.32
C THR A 463 10.18 -27.21 45.53
N ASN A 464 11.20 -27.69 46.22
CA ASN A 464 12.10 -28.73 45.70
C ASN A 464 11.29 -30.00 45.40
N GLY A 465 10.65 -30.03 44.21
CA GLY A 465 10.17 -31.29 43.64
C GLY A 465 8.69 -31.64 43.74
N GLN A 466 7.75 -30.75 44.06
CA GLN A 466 6.32 -31.01 43.77
C GLN A 466 5.49 -29.73 43.76
N VAL A 467 4.80 -29.47 42.64
CA VAL A 467 3.73 -28.43 42.55
C VAL A 467 2.47 -29.05 43.18
N THR A 468 2.17 -28.73 44.42
CA THR A 468 0.84 -29.00 44.96
C THR A 468 -0.15 -27.99 44.44
N ARG A 469 -1.07 -28.43 43.56
CA ARG A 469 -2.25 -27.69 43.16
C ARG A 469 -3.12 -27.45 44.40
N SER A 470 -2.95 -26.32 45.10
CA SER A 470 -3.91 -25.82 46.05
C SER A 470 -4.37 -24.42 45.68
N GLY A 471 -5.39 -24.39 44.87
CA GLY A 471 -6.11 -23.16 44.50
C GLY A 471 -7.56 -23.54 44.22
N LYS A 472 -8.34 -23.70 45.30
CA LYS A 472 -9.81 -23.85 45.19
C LYS A 472 -10.39 -22.63 44.50
N PHE A 473 -10.89 -22.80 43.30
CA PHE A 473 -11.88 -21.91 42.72
C PHE A 473 -13.17 -22.02 43.55
N GLN A 474 -13.45 -21.07 44.44
CA GLN A 474 -14.79 -20.88 44.97
C GLN A 474 -15.65 -20.28 43.87
N LYS A 475 -16.42 -21.14 43.19
CA LYS A 475 -17.60 -20.70 42.45
C LYS A 475 -18.59 -20.14 43.47
N PHE A 476 -18.87 -18.86 43.42
CA PHE A 476 -20.07 -18.29 44.01
C PHE A 476 -21.27 -18.81 43.20
N SER A 477 -21.94 -19.83 43.71
CA SER A 477 -23.28 -20.23 43.29
C SER A 477 -24.28 -19.35 44.05
N ASN A 478 -24.90 -18.43 43.35
CA ASN A 478 -26.14 -17.82 43.84
C ASN A 478 -27.23 -18.92 43.80
N SER A 479 -27.55 -19.44 44.98
CA SER A 479 -28.79 -20.18 45.23
C SER A 479 -29.89 -19.17 45.56
N THR A 480 -30.73 -18.90 44.58
CA THR A 480 -32.07 -18.39 44.86
C THR A 480 -32.97 -19.57 45.19
N ASN A 481 -33.39 -19.66 46.44
CA ASN A 481 -34.53 -20.46 46.84
C ASN A 481 -35.79 -19.88 46.20
N GLU A 482 -36.47 -20.68 45.43
CA GLU A 482 -37.93 -20.53 45.25
C GLU A 482 -38.60 -21.66 46.02
N GLU A 483 -39.20 -21.26 47.16
CA GLU A 483 -40.23 -22.08 47.81
C GLU A 483 -41.56 -21.94 47.06
N SER A 484 -42.11 -23.08 46.80
CA SER A 484 -43.46 -23.33 46.31
C SER A 484 -44.54 -22.82 47.28
N GLU A 485 -45.65 -22.34 46.77
CA GLU A 485 -46.99 -22.77 47.24
C GLU A 485 -48.09 -22.17 46.35
N THR A 486 -48.97 -23.10 45.91
CA THR A 486 -50.33 -22.99 45.32
C THR A 486 -50.46 -22.49 43.91
#